data_73f658fef42f55943bdab723882149e7
#
_entry.id   73f658fef42f55943bdab723882149e7
#
_cell.length_a   1.000
_cell.length_b   1.000
_cell.length_c   1.000
_cell.angle_alpha   90.00
_cell.angle_beta   90.00
_cell.angle_gamma   90.00
#
_symmetry.space_group_name_H-M   'P 1'
#
loop_
_entity.id
_entity.type
_entity.pdbx_description
1 polymer ?
#
loop_
_entity_poly.entity_id
_entity_poly.type
_entity_poly.pdbx_seq_one_letter_code
_entity_poly.pdbx_strand_id
1 'polypeptide(L)'
;LMLASLLAGRRLERCPGPGPHPLVASAEMALVGHVPARERRPEGPFGDHYGYYSLRHDYPVFNVERLCRRRNAIYPATVVGKPRQEDFFVGDLLQELLSPLFPLVMPGVVDLWSYGETGYHSLAAAVVKERYKRESMASAFRILGEGQLSLTKFLLVVDRPVDLRDFRATLEHLLARTRPETDLYVFSNLSMDTLDYTGPTVNEGSKGVWLGLGDPVRELPRAFHPQTPPPPEVTDVRVFCGGCLVVGGPSAADDPGAGPRLAAHPAFRGWPLLVLTDEPARAAASPMSFLWTTFTRFEPAADVHAATTRVVRHHVVHEPPVLIDARTKPSFPREVSCDPATAALVTRRWREYFPGGRVEMGDSERAHLDRP
;
A
#
# COMPACT_ATOMS: atom_id res chain seq x y z
N LEU A 1 28.67 5.70 1.08
CA LEU A 1 29.49 6.55 1.96
C LEU A 1 29.73 7.94 1.35
N MET A 2 29.97 8.06 0.05
CA MET A 2 30.20 9.36 -0.63
C MET A 2 28.96 10.26 -0.54
N LEU A 3 27.77 9.74 -0.90
CA LEU A 3 26.52 10.48 -0.79
C LEU A 3 26.24 10.91 0.65
N ALA A 4 26.42 10.01 1.62
CA ALA A 4 26.24 10.33 3.03
C ALA A 4 27.21 11.41 3.53
N SER A 5 28.46 11.43 3.01
CA SER A 5 29.41 12.51 3.32
C SER A 5 28.98 13.85 2.71
N LEU A 6 28.41 13.82 1.50
CA LEU A 6 27.89 15.01 0.83
C LEU A 6 26.70 15.59 1.60
N LEU A 7 25.71 14.76 1.95
CA LEU A 7 24.55 15.18 2.73
C LEU A 7 24.91 15.70 4.13
N ALA A 8 25.89 15.08 4.77
CA ALA A 8 26.39 15.51 6.07
C ALA A 8 27.27 16.77 6.02
N GLY A 9 27.62 17.28 4.82
CA GLY A 9 28.53 18.41 4.64
C GLY A 9 29.96 18.17 5.17
N ARG A 10 30.30 16.91 5.46
CA ARG A 10 31.62 16.52 5.99
C ARG A 10 31.97 15.08 5.61
N ARG A 11 33.26 14.80 5.53
CA ARG A 11 33.75 13.44 5.31
C ARG A 11 33.32 12.54 6.47
N LEU A 12 32.75 11.37 6.15
CA LEU A 12 32.51 10.34 7.15
C LEU A 12 33.83 9.80 7.69
N GLU A 13 34.01 9.84 9.01
CA GLU A 13 35.13 9.26 9.69
C GLU A 13 35.09 7.74 9.61
N ARG A 14 36.25 7.13 9.40
CA ARG A 14 36.41 5.68 9.32
C ARG A 14 37.49 5.25 10.29
N CYS A 15 37.35 4.08 10.89
CA CYS A 15 38.34 3.44 11.71
C CYS A 15 38.73 2.07 11.12
N PRO A 16 39.92 1.55 11.46
CA PRO A 16 40.33 0.20 11.10
C PRO A 16 39.30 -0.83 11.59
N GLY A 17 38.92 -1.77 10.70
CA GLY A 17 38.09 -2.93 11.05
C GLY A 17 38.91 -4.19 11.20
N PRO A 18 38.32 -5.29 11.68
CA PRO A 18 39.00 -6.57 11.81
C PRO A 18 39.25 -7.30 10.47
N GLY A 19 38.80 -6.72 9.37
CA GLY A 19 38.92 -7.25 8.01
C GLY A 19 39.51 -6.20 7.06
N PRO A 20 39.46 -6.46 5.74
CA PRO A 20 40.06 -5.57 4.72
C PRO A 20 39.29 -4.24 4.56
N HIS A 21 38.09 -4.16 5.09
CA HIS A 21 37.23 -2.99 4.95
C HIS A 21 37.20 -2.13 6.22
N PRO A 22 37.40 -0.80 6.10
CA PRO A 22 37.30 0.09 7.25
C PRO A 22 35.83 0.19 7.70
N LEU A 23 35.61 0.36 8.97
CA LEU A 23 34.28 0.60 9.55
C LEU A 23 33.99 2.09 9.61
N VAL A 24 32.70 2.44 9.60
CA VAL A 24 32.25 3.81 9.90
C VAL A 24 32.46 4.06 11.40
N ALA A 25 33.26 5.05 11.73
CA ALA A 25 33.69 5.29 13.14
C ALA A 25 32.51 5.65 14.07
N SER A 26 31.45 6.26 13.53
CA SER A 26 30.24 6.62 14.27
C SER A 26 29.19 5.50 14.37
N ALA A 27 29.42 4.34 13.72
CA ALA A 27 28.47 3.23 13.81
C ALA A 27 28.36 2.69 15.23
N GLU A 28 27.17 2.40 15.68
CA GLU A 28 26.92 1.77 16.98
C GLU A 28 27.38 0.31 16.97
N MET A 29 27.10 -0.39 15.85
CA MET A 29 27.47 -1.79 15.63
C MET A 29 27.91 -2.00 14.19
N ALA A 30 28.76 -3.00 13.96
CA ALA A 30 29.15 -3.49 12.65
C ALA A 30 29.26 -5.01 12.66
N LEU A 31 28.61 -5.66 11.73
CA LEU A 31 28.77 -7.09 11.46
C LEU A 31 29.84 -7.25 10.38
N VAL A 32 30.82 -8.11 10.63
CA VAL A 32 31.88 -8.44 9.70
C VAL A 32 31.81 -9.93 9.38
N GLY A 33 31.84 -10.26 8.10
CA GLY A 33 31.69 -11.65 7.64
C GLY A 33 31.63 -11.72 6.13
N HIS A 34 31.08 -12.79 5.63
CA HIS A 34 30.99 -13.04 4.18
C HIS A 34 29.63 -13.62 3.77
N VAL A 35 29.26 -13.36 2.52
CA VAL A 35 28.09 -13.95 1.85
C VAL A 35 28.61 -14.99 0.88
N PRO A 36 28.42 -16.30 1.13
CA PRO A 36 28.80 -17.33 0.18
C PRO A 36 28.00 -17.21 -1.12
N ALA A 37 28.68 -17.32 -2.25
CA ALA A 37 28.01 -17.29 -3.54
C ALA A 37 27.03 -18.46 -3.67
N ARG A 38 25.79 -18.17 -4.06
CA ARG A 38 24.73 -19.17 -4.33
C ARG A 38 24.23 -19.96 -3.11
N GLU A 39 24.75 -19.74 -1.90
CA GLU A 39 24.16 -20.31 -0.69
C GLU A 39 22.93 -19.53 -0.30
N ARG A 40 21.82 -20.24 -0.09
CA ARG A 40 20.56 -19.70 0.38
C ARG A 40 20.02 -20.57 1.50
N ARG A 41 19.32 -19.93 2.45
CA ARG A 41 18.63 -20.63 3.54
C ARG A 41 17.24 -20.01 3.76
N PRO A 42 16.31 -20.82 4.29
CA PRO A 42 14.96 -20.31 4.55
C PRO A 42 14.97 -19.21 5.60
N GLU A 43 14.29 -18.11 5.30
CA GLU A 43 14.01 -16.98 6.19
C GLU A 43 12.50 -16.76 6.29
N GLY A 44 12.05 -16.30 7.45
CA GLY A 44 10.63 -16.08 7.71
C GLY A 44 9.95 -17.25 8.47
N PRO A 45 8.64 -17.09 8.78
CA PRO A 45 7.87 -15.86 8.61
C PRO A 45 8.28 -14.76 9.58
N PHE A 46 8.18 -13.50 9.14
CA PHE A 46 8.38 -12.29 9.97
C PHE A 46 7.31 -11.25 9.62
N GLY A 47 7.06 -10.28 10.49
CA GLY A 47 6.17 -9.16 10.18
C GLY A 47 6.74 -8.30 9.07
N ASP A 48 5.95 -8.00 8.05
CA ASP A 48 6.34 -7.16 6.92
C ASP A 48 5.66 -5.78 6.95
N HIS A 49 6.10 -4.88 6.07
CA HIS A 49 5.59 -3.52 5.99
C HIS A 49 4.17 -3.40 5.43
N TYR A 50 3.62 -4.47 4.86
CA TYR A 50 2.20 -4.55 4.48
C TYR A 50 1.30 -4.89 5.67
N GLY A 51 1.86 -5.31 6.81
CA GLY A 51 1.09 -5.67 7.98
C GLY A 51 0.69 -7.14 8.06
N TYR A 52 1.34 -8.00 7.29
CA TYR A 52 1.16 -9.45 7.28
C TYR A 52 2.44 -10.16 7.69
N TYR A 53 2.35 -11.45 8.03
CA TYR A 53 3.53 -12.28 8.14
C TYR A 53 4.02 -12.67 6.76
N SER A 54 5.34 -12.55 6.51
CA SER A 54 5.93 -13.02 5.26
C SER A 54 5.75 -14.52 5.11
N LEU A 55 5.76 -14.99 3.86
CA LEU A 55 5.99 -16.40 3.58
C LEU A 55 7.45 -16.76 3.85
N ARG A 56 7.73 -18.04 3.98
CA ARG A 56 9.10 -18.53 4.15
C ARG A 56 9.76 -18.67 2.78
N HIS A 57 10.86 -17.97 2.55
CA HIS A 57 11.60 -17.97 1.30
C HIS A 57 13.09 -18.23 1.54
N ASP A 58 13.78 -18.70 0.51
CA ASP A 58 15.22 -18.89 0.55
C ASP A 58 15.96 -17.60 0.19
N TYR A 59 16.70 -17.05 1.17
CA TYR A 59 17.49 -15.82 1.03
C TYR A 59 18.98 -16.08 1.09
N PRO A 60 19.82 -15.16 0.54
CA PRO A 60 21.27 -15.23 0.71
C PRO A 60 21.66 -15.22 2.18
N VAL A 61 22.71 -15.97 2.53
CA VAL A 61 23.17 -16.11 3.91
C VAL A 61 24.35 -15.18 4.15
N PHE A 62 24.31 -14.44 5.24
CA PHE A 62 25.46 -13.68 5.74
C PHE A 62 26.04 -14.42 6.94
N ASN A 63 27.23 -15.03 6.76
CA ASN A 63 27.97 -15.68 7.85
C ASN A 63 28.74 -14.64 8.63
N VAL A 64 28.26 -14.34 9.84
CA VAL A 64 28.87 -13.36 10.75
C VAL A 64 30.09 -13.99 11.42
N GLU A 65 31.26 -13.42 11.21
CA GLU A 65 32.51 -13.82 11.83
C GLU A 65 32.83 -13.00 13.06
N ARG A 66 32.46 -11.70 13.03
CA ARG A 66 32.67 -10.78 14.14
C ARG A 66 31.55 -9.76 14.27
N LEU A 67 31.17 -9.48 15.52
CA LEU A 67 30.34 -8.33 15.90
C LEU A 67 31.25 -7.28 16.55
N CYS A 68 31.41 -6.14 15.92
CA CYS A 68 32.05 -4.97 16.48
C CYS A 68 30.98 -4.03 17.04
N ARG A 69 31.22 -3.43 18.21
CA ARG A 69 30.30 -2.48 18.83
C ARG A 69 31.05 -1.40 19.60
N ARG A 70 30.42 -0.25 19.76
CA ARG A 70 30.89 0.78 20.70
C ARG A 70 30.74 0.30 22.14
N ARG A 71 31.45 0.95 23.07
CA ARG A 71 31.39 0.59 24.49
C ARG A 71 29.97 0.67 25.05
N ASN A 72 29.26 1.74 24.76
CA ASN A 72 27.87 1.96 25.17
C ASN A 72 26.96 2.00 23.91
N ALA A 73 26.97 0.92 23.14
CA ALA A 73 26.21 0.85 21.89
C ALA A 73 24.70 0.91 22.16
N ILE A 74 24.01 1.70 21.36
CA ILE A 74 22.55 1.75 21.31
C ILE A 74 22.11 0.87 20.14
N TYR A 75 21.24 -0.09 20.40
CA TYR A 75 20.63 -0.91 19.36
C TYR A 75 19.24 -0.34 19.05
N PRO A 76 19.06 0.31 17.88
CA PRO A 76 17.73 0.71 17.43
C PRO A 76 16.92 -0.54 17.09
N ALA A 77 15.72 -0.63 17.61
CA ALA A 77 14.82 -1.73 17.36
C ALA A 77 13.40 -1.22 17.08
N THR A 78 12.75 -1.86 16.14
CA THR A 78 11.36 -1.62 15.78
C THR A 78 10.65 -2.94 15.61
N VAL A 79 9.32 -2.89 15.70
CA VAL A 79 8.45 -4.01 15.35
C VAL A 79 7.75 -3.66 14.06
N VAL A 80 8.18 -4.29 12.97
CA VAL A 80 7.55 -4.13 11.66
C VAL A 80 6.19 -4.82 11.68
N GLY A 81 5.19 -4.17 11.13
CA GLY A 81 3.82 -4.69 11.11
C GLY A 81 2.86 -3.75 10.41
N LYS A 82 1.61 -3.74 10.88
CA LYS A 82 0.58 -2.86 10.30
C LYS A 82 0.97 -1.38 10.39
N PRO A 83 0.60 -0.54 9.43
CA PRO A 83 0.79 0.91 9.52
C PRO A 83 0.12 1.48 10.81
N ARG A 84 0.73 2.44 11.46
CA ARG A 84 2.00 3.12 11.21
C ARG A 84 3.11 2.49 12.04
N GLN A 85 4.22 2.19 11.41
CA GLN A 85 5.46 1.80 12.04
C GLN A 85 6.59 2.73 11.50
N GLU A 86 7.86 2.46 11.77
CA GLU A 86 8.94 3.42 11.45
C GLU A 86 9.06 3.77 9.97
N ASP A 87 8.84 2.79 9.05
CA ASP A 87 8.93 3.02 7.61
C ASP A 87 7.95 4.09 7.15
N PHE A 88 6.81 4.21 7.82
CA PHE A 88 5.82 5.25 7.55
C PHE A 88 6.43 6.64 7.72
N PHE A 89 7.11 6.89 8.82
CA PHE A 89 7.71 8.20 9.09
C PHE A 89 8.91 8.49 8.20
N VAL A 90 9.74 7.48 7.93
CA VAL A 90 10.88 7.59 7.01
C VAL A 90 10.41 7.81 5.58
N GLY A 91 9.40 7.04 5.14
CA GLY A 91 8.83 7.15 3.79
C GLY A 91 8.18 8.51 3.54
N ASP A 92 7.38 9.02 4.48
CA ASP A 92 6.74 10.33 4.36
C ASP A 92 7.79 11.44 4.28
N LEU A 93 8.80 11.43 5.17
CA LEU A 93 9.90 12.38 5.12
C LEU A 93 10.64 12.35 3.78
N LEU A 94 10.94 11.16 3.26
CA LEU A 94 11.61 11.02 1.97
C LEU A 94 10.75 11.53 0.82
N GLN A 95 9.45 11.28 0.83
CA GLN A 95 8.54 11.81 -0.18
C GLN A 95 8.49 13.35 -0.13
N GLU A 96 8.39 13.95 1.04
CA GLU A 96 8.40 15.41 1.20
C GLU A 96 9.70 16.04 0.70
N LEU A 97 10.84 15.42 0.96
CA LEU A 97 12.15 15.91 0.51
C LEU A 97 12.37 15.72 -1.00
N LEU A 98 11.85 14.62 -1.59
CA LEU A 98 12.16 14.24 -2.97
C LEU A 98 11.08 14.67 -3.96
N SER A 99 9.83 14.85 -3.54
CA SER A 99 8.73 15.25 -4.45
C SER A 99 9.04 16.50 -5.27
N PRO A 100 9.68 17.56 -4.72
CA PRO A 100 10.05 18.74 -5.52
C PRO A 100 11.02 18.45 -6.65
N LEU A 101 11.71 17.29 -6.62
CA LEU A 101 12.67 16.89 -7.65
C LEU A 101 12.03 16.07 -8.79
N PHE A 102 10.82 15.54 -8.61
CA PHE A 102 10.16 14.74 -9.65
C PHE A 102 10.03 15.45 -10.99
N PRO A 103 9.67 16.75 -11.09
CA PRO A 103 9.60 17.43 -12.37
C PRO A 103 10.92 17.48 -13.15
N LEU A 104 12.08 17.31 -12.47
CA LEU A 104 13.40 17.29 -13.12
C LEU A 104 13.64 15.97 -13.88
N VAL A 105 13.13 14.87 -13.38
CA VAL A 105 13.29 13.53 -13.98
C VAL A 105 12.04 13.06 -14.71
N MET A 106 10.88 13.58 -14.32
CA MET A 106 9.56 13.28 -14.88
C MET A 106 8.79 14.59 -15.16
N PRO A 107 9.10 15.34 -16.25
CA PRO A 107 8.55 16.69 -16.48
C PRO A 107 7.02 16.77 -16.58
N GLY A 108 6.35 15.66 -16.86
CA GLY A 108 4.89 15.54 -16.86
C GLY A 108 4.26 15.40 -15.48
N VAL A 109 5.03 15.01 -14.46
CA VAL A 109 4.56 14.81 -13.08
C VAL A 109 4.67 16.10 -12.30
N VAL A 110 3.56 16.56 -11.73
CA VAL A 110 3.49 17.79 -10.91
C VAL A 110 3.64 17.46 -9.44
N ASP A 111 2.93 16.42 -8.98
CA ASP A 111 2.98 15.90 -7.62
C ASP A 111 2.79 14.39 -7.64
N LEU A 112 3.33 13.68 -6.66
CA LEU A 112 3.21 12.24 -6.51
C LEU A 112 3.28 11.88 -5.04
N TRP A 113 2.36 11.01 -4.61
CA TRP A 113 2.30 10.50 -3.26
C TRP A 113 2.04 8.99 -3.27
N SER A 114 2.93 8.23 -2.62
CA SER A 114 2.72 6.81 -2.34
C SER A 114 2.20 6.65 -0.92
N TYR A 115 1.14 5.86 -0.74
CA TYR A 115 0.45 5.75 0.54
C TYR A 115 1.14 4.73 1.46
N GLY A 116 1.69 5.22 2.56
CA GLY A 116 2.37 4.38 3.56
C GLY A 116 1.47 3.31 4.17
N GLU A 117 0.17 3.60 4.30
CA GLU A 117 -0.85 2.67 4.76
C GLU A 117 -0.94 1.40 3.91
N THR A 118 -0.47 1.46 2.68
CA THR A 118 -0.50 0.34 1.72
C THR A 118 0.89 -0.26 1.47
N GLY A 119 1.84 -0.01 2.40
CA GLY A 119 3.24 -0.43 2.25
C GLY A 119 3.99 0.34 1.15
N TYR A 120 3.54 1.54 0.80
CA TYR A 120 4.07 2.42 -0.27
C TYR A 120 3.96 1.86 -1.70
N HIS A 121 4.00 0.55 -1.87
CA HIS A 121 4.05 -0.08 -3.19
C HIS A 121 2.67 -0.48 -3.73
N SER A 122 1.66 -0.68 -2.86
CA SER A 122 0.36 -1.11 -3.39
C SER A 122 -0.44 0.03 -4.02
N LEU A 123 -0.25 1.29 -3.57
CA LEU A 123 -0.97 2.43 -4.12
C LEU A 123 -0.13 3.69 -4.16
N ALA A 124 -0.19 4.38 -5.29
CA ALA A 124 0.27 5.76 -5.43
C ALA A 124 -0.77 6.61 -6.16
N ALA A 125 -0.72 7.92 -5.96
CA ALA A 125 -1.49 8.88 -6.73
C ALA A 125 -0.55 9.96 -7.30
N ALA A 126 -0.89 10.48 -8.49
CA ALA A 126 -0.10 11.51 -9.14
C ALA A 126 -0.98 12.60 -9.75
N VAL A 127 -0.55 13.85 -9.58
CA VAL A 127 -1.04 14.98 -10.37
C VAL A 127 -0.10 15.14 -11.58
N VAL A 128 -0.64 15.07 -12.78
CA VAL A 128 0.15 15.15 -14.02
C VAL A 128 -0.34 16.24 -14.96
N LYS A 129 0.50 16.64 -15.91
CA LYS A 129 0.11 17.53 -17.00
C LYS A 129 -0.60 16.73 -18.09
N GLU A 130 -1.73 17.26 -18.59
CA GLU A 130 -2.46 16.72 -19.74
C GLU A 130 -2.53 17.82 -20.83
N ARG A 131 -1.42 18.06 -21.52
CA ARG A 131 -1.31 19.10 -22.57
C ARG A 131 -1.86 18.65 -23.91
N TYR A 132 -1.88 17.33 -24.12
CA TYR A 132 -2.52 16.67 -25.26
C TYR A 132 -3.16 15.38 -24.79
N LYS A 133 -4.13 14.90 -25.56
CA LYS A 133 -4.98 13.75 -25.19
C LYS A 133 -4.16 12.52 -24.82
N ARG A 134 -4.35 12.01 -23.60
CA ARG A 134 -3.69 10.82 -23.02
C ARG A 134 -2.18 11.00 -22.74
N GLU A 135 -1.69 12.22 -22.63
CA GLU A 135 -0.32 12.46 -22.13
C GLU A 135 -0.13 11.89 -20.70
N SER A 136 -1.19 11.90 -19.89
CA SER A 136 -1.22 11.28 -18.57
C SER A 136 -0.76 9.82 -18.56
N MET A 137 -1.05 9.05 -19.62
CA MET A 137 -0.56 7.66 -19.73
C MET A 137 0.94 7.59 -19.97
N ALA A 138 1.55 8.55 -20.69
CA ALA A 138 3.02 8.62 -20.81
C ALA A 138 3.66 8.88 -19.44
N SER A 139 3.04 9.76 -18.62
CA SER A 139 3.47 10.02 -17.25
C SER A 139 3.28 8.76 -16.37
N ALA A 140 2.16 8.05 -16.49
CA ALA A 140 1.89 6.82 -15.75
C ALA A 140 2.94 5.73 -16.06
N PHE A 141 3.26 5.50 -17.33
CA PHE A 141 4.30 4.55 -17.73
C PHE A 141 5.69 4.97 -17.22
N ARG A 142 5.99 6.27 -17.19
CA ARG A 142 7.23 6.76 -16.63
C ARG A 142 7.31 6.49 -15.13
N ILE A 143 6.24 6.75 -14.36
CA ILE A 143 6.16 6.45 -12.94
C ILE A 143 6.35 4.94 -12.70
N LEU A 144 5.59 4.10 -13.39
CA LEU A 144 5.64 2.64 -13.27
C LEU A 144 6.95 2.01 -13.78
N GLY A 145 7.82 2.77 -14.43
CA GLY A 145 9.15 2.36 -14.88
C GLY A 145 10.31 2.98 -14.09
N GLU A 146 10.07 3.79 -13.05
CA GLU A 146 11.09 4.57 -12.38
C GLU A 146 11.46 4.02 -10.99
N GLY A 147 12.62 3.40 -10.85
CA GLY A 147 13.20 3.01 -9.57
C GLY A 147 12.22 2.24 -8.67
N GLN A 148 12.06 2.67 -7.42
CA GLN A 148 11.12 2.07 -6.46
C GLN A 148 9.65 2.23 -6.85
N LEU A 149 9.31 3.26 -7.62
CA LEU A 149 7.95 3.45 -8.12
C LEU A 149 7.52 2.34 -9.09
N SER A 150 8.49 1.60 -9.67
CA SER A 150 8.20 0.44 -10.51
C SER A 150 7.51 -0.70 -9.76
N LEU A 151 7.55 -0.70 -8.43
CA LEU A 151 6.81 -1.66 -7.58
C LEU A 151 5.34 -1.25 -7.37
N THR A 152 4.95 -0.03 -7.73
CA THR A 152 3.56 0.42 -7.59
C THR A 152 2.60 -0.53 -8.29
N LYS A 153 1.64 -1.06 -7.53
CA LYS A 153 0.61 -1.99 -8.01
C LYS A 153 -0.58 -1.27 -8.63
N PHE A 154 -1.03 -0.18 -8.01
CA PHE A 154 -2.16 0.60 -8.50
C PHE A 154 -1.83 2.10 -8.47
N LEU A 155 -2.08 2.80 -9.58
CA LEU A 155 -1.75 4.21 -9.75
C LEU A 155 -3.01 5.01 -10.08
N LEU A 156 -3.35 5.98 -9.23
CA LEU A 156 -4.38 6.98 -9.49
C LEU A 156 -3.73 8.18 -10.16
N VAL A 157 -4.31 8.65 -11.27
CA VAL A 157 -3.74 9.77 -12.03
C VAL A 157 -4.80 10.83 -12.27
N VAL A 158 -4.50 12.05 -11.89
CA VAL A 158 -5.37 13.22 -12.09
C VAL A 158 -4.59 14.35 -12.77
N ASP A 159 -5.29 15.26 -13.46
CA ASP A 159 -4.68 16.39 -14.18
C ASP A 159 -5.01 17.76 -13.54
N ARG A 160 -5.77 17.76 -12.45
CA ARG A 160 -6.11 18.97 -11.71
C ARG A 160 -5.53 18.89 -10.29
N PRO A 161 -5.13 20.01 -9.70
CA PRO A 161 -4.61 20.03 -8.33
C PRO A 161 -5.59 19.47 -7.33
N VAL A 162 -5.11 18.56 -6.49
CA VAL A 162 -5.77 18.01 -5.30
C VAL A 162 -4.68 17.68 -4.29
N ASP A 163 -4.98 17.79 -3.00
CA ASP A 163 -4.05 17.33 -1.98
C ASP A 163 -4.05 15.80 -1.96
N LEU A 164 -2.99 15.20 -2.50
CA LEU A 164 -2.85 13.74 -2.58
C LEU A 164 -2.76 13.07 -1.21
N ARG A 165 -2.42 13.81 -0.14
CA ARG A 165 -2.39 13.31 1.24
C ARG A 165 -3.79 13.11 1.81
N ASP A 166 -4.76 13.90 1.35
CA ASP A 166 -6.18 13.66 1.62
C ASP A 166 -6.73 12.62 0.62
N PHE A 167 -6.63 11.35 1.03
CA PHE A 167 -7.07 10.25 0.16
C PHE A 167 -8.57 10.31 -0.18
N ARG A 168 -9.43 10.76 0.76
CA ARG A 168 -10.87 10.89 0.44
C ARG A 168 -11.11 11.93 -0.64
N ALA A 169 -10.49 13.09 -0.52
CA ALA A 169 -10.57 14.14 -1.53
C ALA A 169 -10.00 13.67 -2.88
N THR A 170 -8.86 12.96 -2.86
CA THR A 170 -8.23 12.39 -4.07
C THR A 170 -9.15 11.38 -4.75
N LEU A 171 -9.75 10.45 -4.00
CA LEU A 171 -10.67 9.45 -4.55
C LEU A 171 -11.95 10.08 -5.10
N GLU A 172 -12.58 11.01 -4.37
CA GLU A 172 -13.76 11.74 -4.86
C GLU A 172 -13.42 12.54 -6.12
N HIS A 173 -12.25 13.18 -6.15
CA HIS A 173 -11.79 13.92 -7.33
C HIS A 173 -11.68 13.01 -8.56
N LEU A 174 -11.08 11.83 -8.41
CA LEU A 174 -10.95 10.83 -9.46
C LEU A 174 -12.33 10.30 -9.89
N LEU A 175 -13.16 9.85 -8.93
CA LEU A 175 -14.46 9.23 -9.23
C LEU A 175 -15.45 10.18 -9.92
N ALA A 176 -15.37 11.47 -9.62
CA ALA A 176 -16.20 12.47 -10.29
C ALA A 176 -15.83 12.65 -11.78
N ARG A 177 -14.59 12.33 -12.19
CA ARG A 177 -14.03 12.64 -13.52
C ARG A 177 -13.82 11.42 -14.40
N THR A 178 -13.58 10.27 -13.80
CA THR A 178 -13.27 9.03 -14.55
C THR A 178 -14.46 8.53 -15.38
N ARG A 179 -14.14 7.96 -16.52
CA ARG A 179 -15.00 7.05 -17.29
C ARG A 179 -14.30 5.69 -17.31
N PRO A 180 -14.63 4.77 -16.38
CA PRO A 180 -13.90 3.50 -16.26
C PRO A 180 -13.81 2.72 -17.57
N GLU A 181 -14.78 2.94 -18.47
CA GLU A 181 -14.82 2.34 -19.80
C GLU A 181 -13.59 2.66 -20.66
N THR A 182 -12.94 3.79 -20.40
CA THR A 182 -11.77 4.25 -21.15
C THR A 182 -10.58 4.67 -20.27
N ASP A 183 -10.79 4.81 -18.97
CA ASP A 183 -9.86 5.45 -18.06
C ASP A 183 -9.27 4.48 -17.02
N LEU A 184 -9.77 3.23 -16.97
CA LEU A 184 -9.22 2.18 -16.13
C LEU A 184 -8.45 1.17 -17.00
N TYR A 185 -7.16 1.02 -16.70
CA TYR A 185 -6.26 0.11 -17.39
C TYR A 185 -5.74 -0.93 -16.42
N VAL A 186 -5.73 -2.19 -16.82
CA VAL A 186 -5.13 -3.30 -16.08
C VAL A 186 -4.11 -4.00 -16.98
N PHE A 187 -2.91 -4.17 -16.46
CA PHE A 187 -1.79 -4.82 -17.13
C PHE A 187 -1.42 -6.08 -16.33
N SER A 188 -1.72 -7.23 -16.87
CA SER A 188 -1.42 -8.54 -16.26
C SER A 188 -0.01 -9.01 -16.57
N ASN A 189 0.46 -10.04 -15.83
CA ASN A 189 1.74 -10.69 -16.05
C ASN A 189 2.93 -9.72 -15.92
N LEU A 190 2.96 -8.99 -14.82
CA LEU A 190 4.00 -8.02 -14.48
C LEU A 190 4.64 -8.33 -13.13
N SER A 191 5.80 -7.71 -12.88
CA SER A 191 6.47 -7.82 -11.59
C SER A 191 5.73 -7.09 -10.48
N MET A 192 5.78 -7.66 -9.28
CA MET A 192 5.27 -7.07 -8.04
C MET A 192 6.33 -7.07 -6.95
N ASP A 193 6.04 -6.39 -5.85
CA ASP A 193 6.85 -6.49 -4.63
C ASP A 193 6.88 -7.95 -4.14
N THR A 194 8.04 -8.38 -3.64
CA THR A 194 8.24 -9.74 -3.10
C THR A 194 7.35 -10.04 -1.90
N LEU A 195 6.94 -9.02 -1.15
CA LEU A 195 6.08 -9.13 0.02
C LEU A 195 4.60 -8.85 -0.27
N ASP A 196 4.24 -8.55 -1.52
CA ASP A 196 2.85 -8.51 -1.96
C ASP A 196 2.41 -9.91 -2.44
N TYR A 197 1.63 -10.58 -1.62
CA TYR A 197 1.16 -11.95 -1.85
C TYR A 197 -0.21 -12.02 -2.53
N THR A 198 -0.66 -10.93 -3.16
CA THR A 198 -1.96 -10.91 -3.86
C THR A 198 -1.90 -11.54 -5.24
N GLY A 199 -0.71 -11.63 -5.84
CA GLY A 199 -0.51 -12.23 -7.16
C GLY A 199 -0.52 -13.77 -7.17
N PRO A 200 -0.51 -14.39 -8.36
CA PRO A 200 -0.56 -15.85 -8.51
C PRO A 200 0.69 -16.56 -7.97
N THR A 201 1.84 -15.91 -8.04
CA THR A 201 3.11 -16.38 -7.48
C THR A 201 3.92 -15.21 -6.93
N VAL A 202 4.97 -15.49 -6.16
CA VAL A 202 5.86 -14.45 -5.63
C VAL A 202 6.52 -13.66 -6.77
N ASN A 203 6.48 -12.33 -6.67
CA ASN A 203 6.97 -11.35 -7.65
C ASN A 203 6.17 -11.30 -8.98
N GLU A 204 5.07 -12.00 -9.11
CA GLU A 204 4.25 -12.02 -10.32
C GLU A 204 2.83 -11.54 -9.99
N GLY A 205 2.27 -10.69 -10.82
CA GLY A 205 0.91 -10.18 -10.67
C GLY A 205 0.54 -9.20 -11.76
N SER A 206 -0.17 -8.15 -11.40
CA SER A 206 -0.67 -7.14 -12.33
C SER A 206 -0.55 -5.73 -11.77
N LYS A 207 -0.70 -4.74 -12.66
CA LYS A 207 -0.75 -3.33 -12.30
C LYS A 207 -1.99 -2.68 -12.87
N GLY A 208 -2.54 -1.72 -12.12
CA GLY A 208 -3.65 -0.89 -12.58
C GLY A 208 -3.28 0.58 -12.68
N VAL A 209 -3.86 1.26 -13.66
CA VAL A 209 -3.81 2.72 -13.79
C VAL A 209 -5.24 3.22 -13.93
N TRP A 210 -5.66 4.14 -13.06
CA TRP A 210 -6.98 4.72 -13.10
C TRP A 210 -6.90 6.24 -13.24
N LEU A 211 -7.46 6.76 -14.33
CA LEU A 211 -7.41 8.17 -14.69
C LEU A 211 -8.69 8.90 -14.25
N GLY A 212 -8.52 10.09 -13.68
CA GLY A 212 -9.60 11.03 -13.38
C GLY A 212 -9.27 12.40 -13.97
N LEU A 213 -9.52 12.58 -15.28
CA LEU A 213 -9.03 13.72 -16.07
C LEU A 213 -10.14 14.70 -16.43
N GLY A 214 -9.76 15.97 -16.59
CA GLY A 214 -10.62 17.05 -17.06
C GLY A 214 -11.70 17.48 -16.06
N ASP A 215 -12.84 17.88 -16.55
CA ASP A 215 -13.96 18.35 -15.74
C ASP A 215 -14.81 17.18 -15.21
N PRO A 216 -15.52 17.36 -14.07
CA PRO A 216 -16.41 16.34 -13.54
C PRO A 216 -17.46 15.89 -14.58
N VAL A 217 -17.65 14.57 -14.67
CA VAL A 217 -18.62 13.94 -15.60
C VAL A 217 -19.84 13.41 -14.88
N ARG A 218 -19.83 13.44 -13.55
CA ARG A 218 -20.96 13.03 -12.71
C ARG A 218 -20.92 13.72 -11.35
N GLU A 219 -22.10 13.82 -10.74
CA GLU A 219 -22.24 14.05 -9.32
C GLU A 219 -22.08 12.73 -8.56
N LEU A 220 -21.40 12.76 -7.41
CA LEU A 220 -21.15 11.57 -6.62
C LEU A 220 -22.25 11.36 -5.58
N PRO A 221 -22.88 10.18 -5.51
CA PRO A 221 -23.82 9.85 -4.45
C PRO A 221 -23.10 9.81 -3.10
N ARG A 222 -23.74 10.33 -2.05
CA ARG A 222 -23.20 10.42 -0.70
C ARG A 222 -24.00 9.65 0.35
N ALA A 223 -25.14 9.09 -0.04
CA ALA A 223 -25.99 8.25 0.81
C ALA A 223 -26.48 7.04 0.04
N PHE A 224 -26.50 5.88 0.67
CA PHE A 224 -26.94 4.64 0.04
C PHE A 224 -28.45 4.43 0.31
N HIS A 225 -29.23 4.67 -0.72
CA HIS A 225 -30.69 4.47 -0.71
C HIS A 225 -31.11 3.67 -1.94
N PRO A 226 -30.89 2.34 -1.96
CA PRO A 226 -31.13 1.55 -3.15
C PRO A 226 -32.62 1.37 -3.42
N GLN A 227 -33.02 1.48 -4.69
CA GLN A 227 -34.39 1.18 -5.14
C GLN A 227 -34.69 -0.33 -5.10
N THR A 228 -33.69 -1.14 -5.38
CA THR A 228 -33.71 -2.59 -5.28
C THR A 228 -32.94 -3.00 -4.05
N PRO A 229 -33.46 -3.83 -3.14
CA PRO A 229 -32.70 -4.32 -1.99
C PRO A 229 -31.40 -4.98 -2.44
N PRO A 230 -30.30 -4.83 -1.66
CA PRO A 230 -29.10 -5.65 -1.88
C PRO A 230 -29.43 -7.15 -1.80
N PRO A 231 -28.64 -8.01 -2.48
CA PRO A 231 -28.86 -9.44 -2.40
C PRO A 231 -28.62 -9.96 -0.97
N PRO A 232 -29.24 -11.10 -0.57
CA PRO A 232 -29.24 -11.58 0.82
C PRO A 232 -27.85 -11.96 1.36
N GLU A 233 -26.91 -12.22 0.48
CA GLU A 233 -25.50 -12.47 0.85
C GLU A 233 -24.72 -11.21 1.27
N VAL A 234 -25.26 -10.02 1.04
CA VAL A 234 -24.66 -8.75 1.50
C VAL A 234 -24.95 -8.57 2.98
N THR A 235 -23.90 -8.52 3.78
CA THR A 235 -23.98 -8.45 5.24
C THR A 235 -24.06 -7.02 5.77
N ASP A 236 -23.39 -6.07 5.10
CA ASP A 236 -23.37 -4.64 5.48
C ASP A 236 -22.97 -3.78 4.27
N VAL A 237 -23.40 -2.51 4.27
CA VAL A 237 -23.03 -1.52 3.26
C VAL A 237 -22.70 -0.21 3.95
N ARG A 238 -21.51 0.32 3.71
CA ARG A 238 -21.03 1.58 4.26
C ARG A 238 -20.63 2.54 3.15
N VAL A 239 -20.93 3.82 3.33
CA VAL A 239 -20.38 4.87 2.47
C VAL A 239 -19.00 5.26 3.02
N PHE A 240 -17.94 5.09 2.23
CA PHE A 240 -16.62 5.55 2.61
C PHE A 240 -16.44 7.05 2.27
N CYS A 241 -16.78 7.42 1.05
CA CYS A 241 -16.79 8.81 0.56
C CYS A 241 -17.79 8.94 -0.59
N GLY A 242 -17.96 10.14 -1.13
CA GLY A 242 -18.81 10.34 -2.30
C GLY A 242 -18.40 9.41 -3.44
N GLY A 243 -19.34 8.60 -3.93
CA GLY A 243 -19.14 7.66 -5.03
C GLY A 243 -18.48 6.33 -4.66
N CYS A 244 -18.13 6.07 -3.39
CA CYS A 244 -17.50 4.82 -2.96
C CYS A 244 -18.29 4.14 -1.85
N LEU A 245 -18.74 2.90 -2.11
CA LEU A 245 -19.31 1.99 -1.11
C LEU A 245 -18.30 0.93 -0.68
N VAL A 246 -18.33 0.58 0.59
CA VAL A 246 -17.71 -0.62 1.14
C VAL A 246 -18.82 -1.61 1.45
N VAL A 247 -18.71 -2.80 0.89
CA VAL A 247 -19.76 -3.83 0.90
C VAL A 247 -19.21 -5.09 1.57
N GLY A 248 -19.95 -5.61 2.54
CA GLY A 248 -19.69 -6.91 3.14
C GLY A 248 -20.42 -8.02 2.40
N GLY A 249 -19.78 -9.16 2.25
CA GLY A 249 -20.36 -10.31 1.58
C GLY A 249 -19.80 -11.64 2.10
N PRO A 250 -20.05 -12.76 1.42
CA PRO A 250 -19.48 -14.06 1.77
C PRO A 250 -17.95 -14.02 1.69
N SER A 251 -17.28 -14.88 2.44
CA SER A 251 -15.82 -14.99 2.36
C SER A 251 -15.37 -15.39 0.95
N ALA A 252 -14.14 -15.05 0.58
CA ALA A 252 -13.59 -15.44 -0.74
C ALA A 252 -13.45 -16.97 -0.88
N ALA A 253 -13.31 -17.68 0.25
CA ALA A 253 -13.28 -19.16 0.28
C ALA A 253 -14.65 -19.79 -0.01
N ASP A 254 -15.72 -19.21 0.56
CA ASP A 254 -17.08 -19.74 0.40
C ASP A 254 -17.67 -19.39 -0.97
N ASP A 255 -17.37 -18.21 -1.47
CA ASP A 255 -17.90 -17.72 -2.74
C ASP A 255 -16.90 -16.84 -3.49
N PRO A 256 -15.98 -17.43 -4.23
CA PRO A 256 -15.01 -16.68 -5.05
C PRO A 256 -15.66 -15.88 -6.18
N GLY A 257 -16.89 -16.22 -6.59
CA GLY A 257 -17.63 -15.54 -7.66
C GLY A 257 -18.50 -14.38 -7.21
N ALA A 258 -18.48 -13.95 -5.96
CA ALA A 258 -19.34 -12.87 -5.46
C ALA A 258 -19.02 -11.51 -6.12
N GLY A 259 -17.75 -11.20 -6.38
CA GLY A 259 -17.34 -9.91 -6.95
C GLY A 259 -18.12 -9.51 -8.22
N PRO A 260 -18.04 -10.27 -9.33
CA PRO A 260 -18.74 -9.92 -10.56
C PRO A 260 -20.26 -9.90 -10.40
N ARG A 261 -20.85 -10.77 -9.56
CA ARG A 261 -22.31 -10.75 -9.32
C ARG A 261 -22.76 -9.50 -8.58
N LEU A 262 -22.01 -9.08 -7.56
CA LEU A 262 -22.33 -7.85 -6.81
C LEU A 262 -22.12 -6.61 -7.67
N ALA A 263 -21.07 -6.55 -8.48
CA ALA A 263 -20.86 -5.45 -9.42
C ALA A 263 -22.03 -5.28 -10.40
N ALA A 264 -22.61 -6.38 -10.87
CA ALA A 264 -23.76 -6.36 -11.79
C ALA A 264 -25.11 -6.12 -11.10
N HIS A 265 -25.19 -6.14 -9.75
CA HIS A 265 -26.46 -6.10 -9.05
C HIS A 265 -27.12 -4.71 -9.09
N PRO A 266 -28.42 -4.59 -9.40
CA PRO A 266 -29.13 -3.31 -9.56
C PRO A 266 -29.10 -2.39 -8.32
N ALA A 267 -28.97 -2.94 -7.10
CA ALA A 267 -28.90 -2.18 -5.86
C ALA A 267 -27.75 -1.15 -5.86
N PHE A 268 -26.66 -1.43 -6.57
CA PHE A 268 -25.44 -0.63 -6.58
C PHE A 268 -25.33 0.30 -7.80
N ARG A 269 -26.35 0.29 -8.66
CA ARG A 269 -26.38 1.17 -9.85
C ARG A 269 -26.25 2.64 -9.46
N GLY A 270 -25.42 3.37 -10.20
CA GLY A 270 -25.14 4.79 -9.92
C GLY A 270 -23.95 5.04 -9.00
N TRP A 271 -23.40 4.01 -8.35
CA TRP A 271 -22.17 4.10 -7.61
C TRP A 271 -20.98 3.77 -8.50
N PRO A 272 -20.01 4.68 -8.70
CA PRO A 272 -18.87 4.39 -9.57
C PRO A 272 -17.93 3.33 -9.01
N LEU A 273 -17.77 3.23 -7.68
CA LEU A 273 -16.85 2.30 -7.02
C LEU A 273 -17.53 1.53 -5.88
N LEU A 274 -17.31 0.22 -5.87
CA LEU A 274 -17.61 -0.69 -4.76
C LEU A 274 -16.29 -1.33 -4.28
N VAL A 275 -16.15 -1.52 -2.97
CA VAL A 275 -15.07 -2.32 -2.38
C VAL A 275 -15.73 -3.45 -1.59
N LEU A 276 -15.53 -4.68 -2.02
CA LEU A 276 -16.01 -5.88 -1.34
C LEU A 276 -14.97 -6.33 -0.33
N THR A 277 -15.38 -6.52 0.94
CA THR A 277 -14.47 -6.88 2.04
C THR A 277 -15.17 -7.76 3.08
N ASP A 278 -14.38 -8.47 3.88
CA ASP A 278 -14.88 -9.30 4.98
C ASP A 278 -15.43 -8.45 6.14
N GLU A 279 -14.88 -7.24 6.34
CA GLU A 279 -15.18 -6.37 7.49
C GLU A 279 -15.48 -4.92 7.05
N PRO A 280 -16.66 -4.65 6.47
CA PRO A 280 -16.97 -3.33 5.90
C PRO A 280 -16.95 -2.19 6.92
N ALA A 281 -17.37 -2.44 8.15
CA ALA A 281 -17.34 -1.43 9.21
C ALA A 281 -15.90 -1.03 9.56
N ARG A 282 -14.98 -1.99 9.65
CA ARG A 282 -13.55 -1.76 9.86
C ARG A 282 -12.94 -1.00 8.67
N ALA A 283 -13.16 -1.47 7.47
CA ALA A 283 -12.61 -0.87 6.27
C ALA A 283 -13.07 0.59 6.07
N ALA A 284 -14.33 0.91 6.37
CA ALA A 284 -14.89 2.25 6.22
C ALA A 284 -14.60 3.20 7.41
N ALA A 285 -14.00 2.71 8.51
CA ALA A 285 -13.82 3.47 9.75
C ALA A 285 -12.94 4.71 9.58
N SER A 286 -11.90 4.63 8.75
CA SER A 286 -10.96 5.73 8.50
C SER A 286 -10.29 5.59 7.14
N PRO A 287 -9.66 6.66 6.60
CA PRO A 287 -8.81 6.57 5.41
C PRO A 287 -7.70 5.52 5.54
N MET A 288 -7.04 5.45 6.70
CA MET A 288 -5.99 4.46 6.97
C MET A 288 -6.52 3.03 6.85
N SER A 289 -7.66 2.75 7.48
CA SER A 289 -8.27 1.42 7.45
C SER A 289 -8.74 1.04 6.05
N PHE A 290 -9.31 1.98 5.32
CA PHE A 290 -9.73 1.78 3.94
C PHE A 290 -8.55 1.48 3.03
N LEU A 291 -7.50 2.30 3.09
CA LEU A 291 -6.29 2.15 2.31
C LEU A 291 -5.64 0.78 2.56
N TRP A 292 -5.43 0.46 3.83
CA TRP A 292 -4.81 -0.81 4.20
C TRP A 292 -5.65 -2.01 3.74
N THR A 293 -6.93 -2.05 4.12
CA THR A 293 -7.81 -3.17 3.79
C THR A 293 -7.97 -3.35 2.27
N THR A 294 -8.19 -2.25 1.53
CA THR A 294 -8.46 -2.33 0.10
C THR A 294 -7.22 -2.69 -0.69
N PHE A 295 -6.15 -1.91 -0.53
CA PHE A 295 -5.04 -1.97 -1.48
C PHE A 295 -4.00 -3.04 -1.17
N THR A 296 -3.98 -3.59 0.04
CA THR A 296 -3.11 -4.72 0.37
C THR A 296 -3.72 -6.09 0.05
N ARG A 297 -5.02 -6.16 -0.32
CA ARG A 297 -5.74 -7.44 -0.46
C ARG A 297 -6.24 -7.76 -1.86
N PHE A 298 -6.04 -6.89 -2.84
CA PHE A 298 -6.49 -7.16 -4.20
C PHE A 298 -5.34 -7.18 -5.20
N GLU A 299 -5.53 -7.95 -6.24
CA GLU A 299 -4.67 -8.02 -7.43
C GLU A 299 -5.48 -7.47 -8.62
N PRO A 300 -5.00 -6.41 -9.33
CA PRO A 300 -5.82 -5.73 -10.33
C PRO A 300 -6.43 -6.63 -11.40
N ALA A 301 -5.72 -7.63 -11.91
CA ALA A 301 -6.23 -8.49 -12.98
C ALA A 301 -7.23 -9.54 -12.50
N ALA A 302 -7.12 -9.99 -11.24
CA ALA A 302 -8.01 -11.00 -10.68
C ALA A 302 -9.23 -10.38 -9.96
N ASP A 303 -9.04 -9.23 -9.32
CA ASP A 303 -9.96 -8.72 -8.30
C ASP A 303 -10.68 -7.42 -8.71
N VAL A 304 -10.40 -6.85 -9.90
CA VAL A 304 -11.17 -5.72 -10.44
C VAL A 304 -12.27 -6.26 -11.33
N HIS A 305 -13.51 -6.02 -10.91
CA HIS A 305 -14.71 -6.42 -11.62
C HIS A 305 -15.51 -5.17 -12.03
N ALA A 306 -16.50 -5.35 -12.92
CA ALA A 306 -17.41 -4.29 -13.31
C ALA A 306 -18.80 -4.86 -13.54
N ALA A 307 -19.81 -4.00 -13.61
CA ALA A 307 -21.18 -4.41 -13.93
C ALA A 307 -21.23 -5.18 -15.26
N THR A 308 -20.43 -4.73 -16.22
CA THR A 308 -20.25 -5.40 -17.51
C THR A 308 -18.81 -5.18 -17.98
N THR A 309 -18.22 -6.20 -18.59
CA THR A 309 -16.90 -6.10 -19.24
C THR A 309 -16.98 -6.52 -20.69
N ARG A 310 -16.25 -5.82 -21.56
CA ARG A 310 -16.08 -6.19 -22.97
C ARG A 310 -14.72 -5.74 -23.47
N VAL A 311 -14.22 -6.33 -24.52
CA VAL A 311 -12.92 -5.97 -25.10
C VAL A 311 -13.13 -5.15 -26.37
N VAL A 312 -12.53 -3.97 -26.43
CA VAL A 312 -12.54 -3.08 -27.59
C VAL A 312 -11.11 -2.71 -27.93
N ARG A 313 -10.62 -3.11 -29.11
CA ARG A 313 -9.24 -2.85 -29.55
C ARG A 313 -8.18 -3.28 -28.52
N HIS A 314 -8.37 -4.46 -27.93
CA HIS A 314 -7.55 -5.02 -26.84
C HIS A 314 -7.60 -4.26 -25.51
N HIS A 315 -8.43 -3.23 -25.37
CA HIS A 315 -8.70 -2.58 -24.10
C HIS A 315 -9.92 -3.25 -23.44
N VAL A 316 -9.78 -3.60 -22.16
CA VAL A 316 -10.89 -4.10 -21.35
C VAL A 316 -11.72 -2.91 -20.89
N VAL A 317 -12.92 -2.80 -21.40
CA VAL A 317 -13.90 -1.78 -21.01
C VAL A 317 -14.60 -2.23 -19.74
N HIS A 318 -14.56 -1.40 -18.69
CA HIS A 318 -15.22 -1.64 -17.41
C HIS A 318 -16.41 -0.71 -17.28
N GLU A 319 -17.64 -1.22 -17.43
CA GLU A 319 -18.86 -0.41 -17.24
C GLU A 319 -19.23 -0.36 -15.74
N PRO A 320 -19.41 0.84 -15.14
CA PRO A 320 -19.63 0.98 -13.70
C PRO A 320 -20.97 0.35 -13.23
N PRO A 321 -21.06 -0.06 -11.96
CA PRO A 321 -20.03 0.02 -10.93
C PRO A 321 -18.77 -0.78 -11.23
N VAL A 322 -17.59 -0.19 -10.92
CA VAL A 322 -16.36 -0.96 -10.77
C VAL A 322 -16.32 -1.52 -9.34
N LEU A 323 -15.96 -2.78 -9.18
CA LEU A 323 -15.81 -3.40 -7.87
C LEU A 323 -14.38 -3.89 -7.71
N ILE A 324 -13.77 -3.54 -6.59
CA ILE A 324 -12.50 -4.09 -6.10
C ILE A 324 -12.82 -5.16 -5.06
N ASP A 325 -12.43 -6.40 -5.30
CA ASP A 325 -12.57 -7.50 -4.34
C ASP A 325 -11.36 -7.53 -3.40
N ALA A 326 -11.52 -6.88 -2.25
CA ALA A 326 -10.53 -6.77 -1.19
C ALA A 326 -10.79 -7.74 -0.03
N ARG A 327 -11.48 -8.86 -0.27
CA ARG A 327 -11.62 -9.93 0.72
C ARG A 327 -10.30 -10.66 0.92
N THR A 328 -10.09 -11.21 2.11
CA THR A 328 -8.95 -12.05 2.40
C THR A 328 -9.07 -13.38 1.63
N LYS A 329 -8.11 -13.66 0.74
CA LYS A 329 -8.07 -14.92 0.00
C LYS A 329 -7.45 -16.03 0.85
N PRO A 330 -7.80 -17.31 0.63
CA PRO A 330 -7.26 -18.43 1.41
C PRO A 330 -5.73 -18.57 1.35
N SER A 331 -5.11 -18.06 0.30
CA SER A 331 -3.66 -18.05 0.10
C SER A 331 -2.92 -16.95 0.88
N PHE A 332 -3.64 -15.98 1.46
CA PHE A 332 -3.01 -14.85 2.12
C PHE A 332 -2.33 -15.26 3.43
N PRO A 333 -1.16 -14.67 3.73
CA PRO A 333 -0.54 -14.85 5.02
C PRO A 333 -1.38 -14.17 6.12
N ARG A 334 -1.15 -14.63 7.37
CA ARG A 334 -1.86 -14.08 8.52
C ARG A 334 -1.45 -12.63 8.78
N GLU A 335 -2.42 -11.81 9.18
CA GLU A 335 -2.16 -10.45 9.64
C GLU A 335 -1.22 -10.44 10.87
N VAL A 336 -0.33 -9.45 10.93
CA VAL A 336 0.47 -9.19 12.12
C VAL A 336 -0.44 -8.62 13.20
N SER A 337 -0.45 -9.26 14.35
CA SER A 337 -1.19 -8.80 15.53
C SER A 337 -0.35 -8.97 16.78
N CYS A 338 -0.53 -8.08 17.75
CA CYS A 338 0.09 -8.25 19.06
C CYS A 338 -0.65 -9.37 19.82
N ASP A 339 0.10 -10.29 20.39
CA ASP A 339 -0.45 -11.28 21.30
C ASP A 339 -1.14 -10.60 22.49
N PRO A 340 -2.41 -10.95 22.81
CA PRO A 340 -3.16 -10.30 23.88
C PRO A 340 -2.50 -10.36 25.26
N ALA A 341 -1.79 -11.44 25.58
CA ALA A 341 -1.10 -11.59 26.86
C ALA A 341 0.12 -10.64 26.94
N THR A 342 0.84 -10.47 25.83
CA THR A 342 1.93 -9.52 25.70
C THR A 342 1.41 -8.08 25.79
N ALA A 343 0.33 -7.75 25.11
CA ALA A 343 -0.30 -6.43 25.17
C ALA A 343 -0.72 -6.09 26.62
N ALA A 344 -1.38 -7.03 27.30
CA ALA A 344 -1.76 -6.87 28.71
C ALA A 344 -0.55 -6.71 29.64
N LEU A 345 0.54 -7.46 29.39
CA LEU A 345 1.77 -7.33 30.17
C LEU A 345 2.40 -5.95 30.00
N VAL A 346 2.52 -5.45 28.76
CA VAL A 346 3.08 -4.12 28.47
C VAL A 346 2.21 -3.02 29.10
N THR A 347 0.88 -3.12 29.00
CA THR A 347 -0.05 -2.18 29.63
C THR A 347 0.15 -2.12 31.14
N ARG A 348 0.25 -3.26 31.81
CA ARG A 348 0.48 -3.30 33.28
C ARG A 348 1.84 -2.68 33.66
N ARG A 349 2.86 -2.87 32.84
CA ARG A 349 4.24 -2.41 33.11
C ARG A 349 4.54 -1.03 32.53
N TRP A 350 3.57 -0.33 31.95
CA TRP A 350 3.80 0.93 31.26
C TRP A 350 4.53 1.97 32.12
N ARG A 351 4.13 2.09 33.40
CA ARG A 351 4.79 3.00 34.34
C ARG A 351 6.21 2.60 34.72
N GLU A 352 6.59 1.32 34.55
CA GLU A 352 7.98 0.88 34.74
C GLU A 352 8.85 1.36 33.56
N TYR A 353 8.32 1.34 32.36
CA TYR A 353 9.01 1.82 31.15
C TYR A 353 9.11 3.34 31.10
N PHE A 354 8.11 4.04 31.58
CA PHE A 354 8.00 5.49 31.57
C PHE A 354 7.72 6.05 32.98
N PRO A 355 8.64 5.92 33.94
CA PRO A 355 8.40 6.29 35.35
C PRO A 355 8.12 7.78 35.55
N GLY A 356 8.60 8.63 34.65
CA GLY A 356 8.35 10.08 34.70
C GLY A 356 6.94 10.50 34.29
N GLY A 357 6.06 9.58 33.85
CA GLY A 357 4.69 9.87 33.44
C GLY A 357 4.56 10.78 32.21
N ARG A 358 5.63 11.03 31.47
CA ARG A 358 5.63 11.94 30.31
C ARG A 358 5.05 11.32 29.04
N VAL A 359 4.96 10.00 29.01
CA VAL A 359 4.40 9.24 27.89
C VAL A 359 3.17 8.49 28.40
N GLU A 360 2.02 8.83 27.90
CA GLU A 360 0.77 8.15 28.22
C GLU A 360 0.58 6.93 27.30
N MET A 361 0.01 5.86 27.85
CA MET A 361 -0.54 4.79 27.06
C MET A 361 -1.88 5.29 26.51
N GLY A 362 -1.92 5.63 25.25
CA GLY A 362 -3.12 6.09 24.57
C GLY A 362 -3.62 5.07 23.56
N ASP A 363 -4.83 5.28 23.08
CA ASP A 363 -5.33 4.55 21.92
C ASP A 363 -4.50 4.92 20.69
N SER A 364 -3.99 3.88 20.03
CA SER A 364 -3.33 4.06 18.74
C SER A 364 -4.34 4.54 17.70
N GLU A 365 -3.91 5.43 16.80
CA GLU A 365 -4.69 5.75 15.59
C GLU A 365 -5.01 4.48 14.77
N ARG A 366 -4.27 3.40 15.00
CA ARG A 366 -4.46 2.07 14.39
C ARG A 366 -5.33 1.13 15.20
N ALA A 367 -5.92 1.54 16.34
CA ALA A 367 -6.63 0.61 17.21
C ALA A 367 -7.67 -0.25 16.47
N HIS A 368 -8.28 0.30 15.42
CA HIS A 368 -9.21 -0.41 14.55
C HIS A 368 -8.54 -1.41 13.58
N LEU A 369 -7.23 -1.28 13.33
CA LEU A 369 -6.44 -2.26 12.55
C LEU A 369 -5.87 -3.37 13.44
N ASP A 370 -5.68 -3.12 14.74
CA ASP A 370 -5.07 -4.05 15.69
C ASP A 370 -6.09 -5.00 16.34
N ARG A 371 -7.38 -4.83 16.09
CA ARG A 371 -8.43 -5.75 16.57
C ARG A 371 -8.38 -7.04 15.74
N PRO A 372 -8.43 -8.20 16.43
CA PRO A 372 -8.49 -9.51 15.78
C PRO A 372 -9.76 -9.71 14.97
#